data_e537da30d7891f862c61b969306118d4
#
_entry.id   e537da30d7891f862c61b969306118d4
#
_cell.length_a   1.000
_cell.length_b   1.000
_cell.length_c   1.000
_cell.angle_alpha   90.00
_cell.angle_beta   90.00
_cell.angle_gamma   90.00
#
_symmetry.space_group_name_H-M   'P 1'
#
loop_
_entity.id
_entity.type
_entity.pdbx_description
1 polymer ?
#
loop_
_entity_poly.entity_id
_entity_poly.type
_entity_poly.pdbx_seq_one_letter_code
_entity_poly.pdbx_strand_id
1 'polypeptide(L)'
;MHLAGEDIDLSKIKIPVFTLATKDDHIAPAKSVLRGSTFYGGSVEFVLAGSGHIAGVVNPPEKKKYGFLTGGETIDDGNNLDHWKETATEHEGSWWPYWDKWIRGLDDAQVKARTIGNKKYPAIEAAPGSYVKAQSVGVDAE
;
A
#
# COMPACT_ATOMS: atom_id res chain seq x y z
N MET A 1 14.77 18.35 -3.18
CA MET A 1 13.53 18.97 -3.76
C MET A 1 13.21 20.19 -2.93
N HIS A 2 12.83 21.32 -3.56
CA HIS A 2 12.44 22.54 -2.84
C HIS A 2 10.94 22.81 -3.06
N LEU A 3 10.18 23.00 -1.97
CA LEU A 3 8.74 23.22 -2.02
C LEU A 3 8.33 24.20 -0.90
N ALA A 4 7.56 25.22 -1.25
CA ALA A 4 7.04 26.25 -0.32
C ALA A 4 8.13 26.89 0.58
N GLY A 5 9.33 27.10 0.06
CA GLY A 5 10.45 27.70 0.79
C GLY A 5 11.31 26.74 1.61
N GLU A 6 10.96 25.44 1.61
CA GLU A 6 11.64 24.41 2.38
C GLU A 6 12.34 23.37 1.50
N ASP A 7 13.49 22.86 1.94
CA ASP A 7 14.19 21.75 1.31
C ASP A 7 13.66 20.42 1.83
N ILE A 8 13.00 19.69 0.92
CA ILE A 8 12.49 18.34 1.22
C ILE A 8 13.60 17.32 1.01
N ASP A 9 13.93 16.62 2.10
CA ASP A 9 14.94 15.56 2.13
C ASP A 9 14.31 14.30 2.77
N LEU A 10 13.96 13.32 1.91
CA LEU A 10 13.34 12.08 2.35
C LEU A 10 14.30 11.19 3.15
N SER A 11 15.61 11.38 3.03
CA SER A 11 16.61 10.64 3.81
C SER A 11 16.53 10.93 5.32
N LYS A 12 15.86 12.01 5.71
CA LYS A 12 15.56 12.34 7.12
C LYS A 12 14.44 11.50 7.73
N ILE A 13 13.65 10.80 6.93
CA ILE A 13 12.62 9.88 7.41
C ILE A 13 13.30 8.59 7.86
N LYS A 14 13.33 8.37 9.19
CA LYS A 14 14.03 7.24 9.83
C LYS A 14 13.08 6.14 10.35
N ILE A 15 11.78 6.36 10.29
CA ILE A 15 10.81 5.33 10.64
C ILE A 15 10.86 4.18 9.61
N PRO A 16 10.52 2.94 9.99
CA PRO A 16 10.33 1.86 9.05
C PRO A 16 9.25 2.20 8.02
N VAL A 17 9.51 1.90 6.75
CA VAL A 17 8.60 2.19 5.63
C VAL A 17 8.26 0.89 4.91
N PHE A 18 6.98 0.66 4.64
CA PHE A 18 6.52 -0.41 3.78
C PHE A 18 6.03 0.19 2.47
N THR A 19 6.61 -0.22 1.35
CA THR A 19 6.22 0.24 0.02
C THR A 19 5.68 -0.92 -0.78
N LEU A 20 4.56 -0.69 -1.47
CA LEU A 20 3.91 -1.66 -2.31
C LEU A 20 3.89 -1.18 -3.75
N ALA A 21 4.31 -2.03 -4.67
CA ALA A 21 4.08 -1.87 -6.09
C ALA A 21 3.31 -3.06 -6.64
N THR A 22 2.72 -2.92 -7.81
CA THR A 22 2.10 -4.04 -8.52
C THR A 22 2.73 -4.24 -9.89
N LYS A 23 2.84 -5.51 -10.31
CA LYS A 23 3.62 -5.93 -11.48
C LYS A 23 3.19 -5.27 -12.79
N ASP A 24 1.87 -5.14 -12.97
CA ASP A 24 1.26 -4.66 -14.21
C ASP A 24 0.70 -3.23 -14.06
N ASP A 25 1.21 -2.46 -13.07
CA ASP A 25 0.78 -1.08 -12.84
C ASP A 25 1.41 -0.14 -13.87
N HIS A 26 0.57 0.45 -14.69
CA HIS A 26 0.97 1.46 -15.70
C HIS A 26 0.83 2.90 -15.21
N ILE A 27 0.21 3.12 -14.04
CA ILE A 27 0.01 4.45 -13.42
C ILE A 27 1.18 4.76 -12.49
N ALA A 28 1.55 3.80 -11.63
CA ALA A 28 2.70 3.87 -10.74
C ALA A 28 3.67 2.70 -11.00
N PRO A 29 4.48 2.77 -12.06
CA PRO A 29 5.34 1.66 -12.47
C PRO A 29 6.23 1.15 -11.34
N ALA A 30 6.29 -0.17 -11.16
CA ALA A 30 7.01 -0.80 -10.06
C ALA A 30 8.49 -0.36 -9.96
N LYS A 31 9.15 -0.12 -11.09
CA LYS A 31 10.53 0.41 -11.12
C LYS A 31 10.61 1.79 -10.48
N SER A 32 9.63 2.66 -10.71
CA SER A 32 9.60 3.99 -10.11
C SER A 32 9.37 3.93 -8.60
N VAL A 33 8.53 3.00 -8.14
CA VAL A 33 8.27 2.78 -6.71
C VAL A 33 9.52 2.21 -6.02
N LEU A 34 10.19 1.21 -6.62
CA LEU A 34 11.44 0.66 -6.09
C LEU A 34 12.51 1.75 -5.96
N ARG A 35 12.72 2.56 -7.01
CA ARG A 35 13.64 3.68 -6.96
C ARG A 35 13.24 4.70 -5.89
N GLY A 36 11.96 5.05 -5.79
CA GLY A 36 11.46 5.96 -4.77
C GLY A 36 11.72 5.46 -3.34
N SER A 37 11.70 4.16 -3.14
CA SER A 37 11.97 3.54 -1.84
C SER A 37 13.40 3.75 -1.34
N THR A 38 14.37 3.94 -2.24
CA THR A 38 15.78 4.17 -1.87
C THR A 38 16.06 5.57 -1.32
N PHE A 39 15.10 6.49 -1.41
CA PHE A 39 15.28 7.85 -0.88
C PHE A 39 15.05 7.96 0.62
N TYR A 40 14.39 6.98 1.24
CA TYR A 40 14.15 6.98 2.68
C TYR A 40 15.42 6.62 3.46
N GLY A 41 15.63 7.28 4.59
CA GLY A 41 16.80 7.03 5.43
C GLY A 41 16.58 5.98 6.52
N GLY A 42 15.38 5.42 6.65
CA GLY A 42 15.04 4.29 7.51
C GLY A 42 15.07 2.97 6.74
N SER A 43 14.71 1.88 7.43
CA SER A 43 14.52 0.58 6.79
C SER A 43 13.31 0.61 5.85
N VAL A 44 13.44 0.05 4.66
CA VAL A 44 12.33 -0.05 3.70
C VAL A 44 12.07 -1.50 3.37
N GLU A 45 10.81 -1.92 3.52
CA GLU A 45 10.30 -3.17 3.00
C GLU A 45 9.60 -2.89 1.67
N PHE A 46 10.18 -3.35 0.57
CA PHE A 46 9.57 -3.24 -0.76
C PHE A 46 8.92 -4.55 -1.14
N VAL A 47 7.65 -4.49 -1.53
CA VAL A 47 6.83 -5.63 -1.95
C VAL A 47 6.31 -5.41 -3.35
N LEU A 48 6.48 -6.41 -4.22
CA LEU A 48 5.95 -6.41 -5.58
C LEU A 48 4.82 -7.43 -5.69
N ALA A 49 3.58 -6.96 -5.63
CA ALA A 49 2.40 -7.79 -5.80
C ALA A 49 2.08 -8.07 -7.28
N GLY A 50 1.47 -9.21 -7.54
CA GLY A 50 0.98 -9.56 -8.88
C GLY A 50 -0.19 -8.69 -9.31
N SER A 51 -0.55 -8.77 -10.62
CA SER A 51 -1.66 -8.02 -11.22
C SER A 51 -1.42 -6.49 -11.30
N GLY A 52 -2.48 -5.72 -11.61
CA GLY A 52 -2.41 -4.29 -11.88
C GLY A 52 -2.80 -3.42 -10.68
N HIS A 53 -2.88 -2.13 -10.95
CA HIS A 53 -3.05 -1.03 -9.99
C HIS A 53 -4.12 -1.24 -8.91
N ILE A 54 -5.26 -1.80 -9.25
CA ILE A 54 -6.35 -2.06 -8.31
C ILE A 54 -6.32 -3.50 -7.80
N ALA A 55 -6.33 -4.48 -8.69
CA ALA A 55 -6.49 -5.88 -8.33
C ALA A 55 -5.29 -6.46 -7.57
N GLY A 56 -4.08 -5.94 -7.82
CA GLY A 56 -2.88 -6.32 -7.06
C GLY A 56 -2.87 -5.76 -5.64
N VAL A 57 -3.46 -4.58 -5.44
CA VAL A 57 -3.53 -3.91 -4.13
C VAL A 57 -4.72 -4.45 -3.32
N VAL A 58 -5.92 -4.45 -3.91
CA VAL A 58 -7.15 -4.97 -3.27
C VAL A 58 -7.28 -6.46 -3.54
N ASN A 59 -6.49 -7.23 -2.81
CA ASN A 59 -6.39 -8.68 -2.96
C ASN A 59 -6.66 -9.40 -1.63
N PRO A 60 -7.96 -9.57 -1.25
CA PRO A 60 -8.30 -10.22 0.01
C PRO A 60 -7.73 -11.65 0.11
N PRO A 61 -7.18 -12.07 1.27
CA PRO A 61 -6.53 -13.37 1.45
C PRO A 61 -7.39 -14.57 1.07
N GLU A 62 -8.70 -14.48 1.27
CA GLU A 62 -9.66 -15.56 0.99
C GLU A 62 -9.73 -15.93 -0.49
N LYS A 63 -9.38 -14.99 -1.38
CA LYS A 63 -9.38 -15.22 -2.83
C LYS A 63 -8.19 -16.05 -3.31
N LYS A 64 -7.11 -16.12 -2.54
CA LYS A 64 -5.86 -16.85 -2.86
C LYS A 64 -5.35 -16.58 -4.28
N LYS A 65 -5.39 -15.31 -4.70
CA LYS A 65 -4.97 -14.87 -6.05
C LYS A 65 -3.70 -14.04 -5.97
N TYR A 66 -3.05 -13.92 -7.11
CA TYR A 66 -1.93 -13.00 -7.36
C TYR A 66 -0.82 -13.13 -6.31
N GLY A 67 0.19 -13.91 -6.53
CA GLY A 67 1.37 -13.98 -5.66
C GLY A 67 2.07 -12.62 -5.50
N PHE A 68 3.07 -12.57 -4.66
CA PHE A 68 3.89 -11.38 -4.44
C PHE A 68 5.35 -11.76 -4.18
N LEU A 69 6.25 -10.80 -4.36
CA LEU A 69 7.69 -10.94 -4.17
C LEU A 69 8.15 -10.02 -3.03
N THR A 70 9.13 -10.51 -2.26
CA THR A 70 9.77 -9.75 -1.16
C THR A 70 11.27 -9.98 -1.10
N GLY A 71 12.02 -9.10 -0.45
CA GLY A 71 13.41 -9.31 -0.06
C GLY A 71 14.41 -9.37 -1.21
N GLY A 72 14.05 -8.86 -2.40
CA GLY A 72 15.00 -8.75 -3.50
C GLY A 72 16.11 -7.76 -3.21
N GLU A 73 17.28 -8.00 -3.79
CA GLU A 73 18.44 -7.14 -3.64
C GLU A 73 18.28 -5.85 -4.46
N THR A 74 18.37 -4.70 -3.79
CA THR A 74 18.30 -3.39 -4.44
C THR A 74 19.70 -2.93 -4.82
N ILE A 75 19.92 -2.80 -6.12
CA ILE A 75 21.16 -2.28 -6.70
C ILE A 75 20.87 -1.06 -7.58
N ASP A 76 21.90 -0.31 -7.96
CA ASP A 76 21.80 0.85 -8.86
C ASP A 76 20.74 1.87 -8.42
N ASP A 77 20.67 2.16 -7.11
CA ASP A 77 19.67 3.05 -6.51
C ASP A 77 18.22 2.68 -6.91
N GLY A 78 17.91 1.37 -7.00
CA GLY A 78 16.61 0.86 -7.37
C GLY A 78 16.28 0.95 -8.87
N ASN A 79 17.28 1.20 -9.74
CA ASN A 79 17.05 1.27 -11.19
C ASN A 79 16.95 -0.10 -11.87
N ASN A 80 17.38 -1.17 -11.21
CA ASN A 80 17.35 -2.54 -11.74
C ASN A 80 16.27 -3.40 -11.09
N LEU A 81 15.04 -3.24 -11.53
CA LEU A 81 13.89 -4.03 -11.04
C LEU A 81 14.01 -5.51 -11.42
N ASP A 82 14.65 -5.85 -12.56
CA ASP A 82 14.76 -7.23 -12.99
C ASP A 82 15.71 -8.01 -12.08
N HIS A 83 16.87 -7.43 -11.74
CA HIS A 83 17.74 -8.01 -10.73
C HIS A 83 17.05 -8.18 -9.37
N TRP A 84 16.26 -7.17 -8.96
CA TRP A 84 15.49 -7.25 -7.71
C TRP A 84 14.52 -8.46 -7.75
N LYS A 85 13.81 -8.68 -8.87
CA LYS A 85 12.90 -9.82 -9.04
C LYS A 85 13.62 -11.17 -9.02
N GLU A 86 14.79 -11.26 -9.67
CA GLU A 86 15.59 -12.48 -9.74
C GLU A 86 16.11 -12.93 -8.37
N THR A 87 16.38 -11.99 -7.48
CA THR A 87 16.88 -12.25 -6.13
C THR A 87 15.79 -12.34 -5.07
N ALA A 88 14.55 -11.98 -5.41
CA ALA A 88 13.42 -11.93 -4.48
C ALA A 88 12.87 -13.32 -4.15
N THR A 89 12.23 -13.41 -3.00
CA THR A 89 11.45 -14.58 -2.58
C THR A 89 10.01 -14.47 -3.07
N GLU A 90 9.52 -15.50 -3.74
CA GLU A 90 8.14 -15.59 -4.21
C GLU A 90 7.22 -16.16 -3.12
N HIS A 91 6.03 -15.58 -3.01
CA HIS A 91 4.96 -15.98 -2.11
C HIS A 91 3.64 -16.13 -2.87
N GLU A 92 2.84 -17.10 -2.48
CA GLU A 92 1.51 -17.31 -3.04
C GLU A 92 0.44 -16.46 -2.35
N GLY A 93 -0.57 -16.05 -3.11
CA GLY A 93 -1.76 -15.39 -2.59
C GLY A 93 -1.57 -13.91 -2.26
N SER A 94 -2.28 -13.44 -1.23
CA SER A 94 -2.34 -12.03 -0.87
C SER A 94 -1.12 -11.57 -0.08
N TRP A 95 -0.63 -10.37 -0.38
CA TRP A 95 0.40 -9.69 0.41
C TRP A 95 -0.10 -9.15 1.77
N TRP A 96 -1.43 -9.08 2.01
CA TRP A 96 -2.00 -8.52 3.23
C TRP A 96 -1.54 -9.21 4.52
N PRO A 97 -1.48 -10.56 4.60
CA PRO A 97 -0.96 -11.23 5.79
C PRO A 97 0.53 -10.94 6.06
N TYR A 98 1.30 -10.73 5.00
CA TYR A 98 2.71 -10.33 5.11
C TYR A 98 2.84 -8.92 5.71
N TRP A 99 2.04 -7.98 5.22
CA TRP A 99 1.96 -6.62 5.75
C TRP A 99 1.46 -6.58 7.20
N ASP A 100 0.43 -7.36 7.56
CA ASP A 100 -0.06 -7.47 8.94
C ASP A 100 1.04 -7.97 9.88
N LYS A 101 1.80 -8.99 9.47
CA LYS A 101 2.95 -9.47 10.23
C LYS A 101 4.04 -8.39 10.39
N TRP A 102 4.31 -7.63 9.33
CA TRP A 102 5.29 -6.55 9.37
C TRP A 102 4.88 -5.45 10.37
N ILE A 103 3.61 -4.99 10.34
CA ILE A 103 3.08 -4.01 11.30
C ILE A 103 3.17 -4.51 12.74
N ARG A 104 2.76 -5.77 12.99
CA ARG A 104 2.86 -6.39 14.33
C ARG A 104 4.29 -6.53 14.81
N GLY A 105 5.24 -6.62 13.91
CA GLY A 105 6.66 -6.61 14.24
C GLY A 105 7.17 -5.26 14.74
N LEU A 106 6.48 -4.17 14.43
CA LEU A 106 6.80 -2.82 14.93
C LEU A 106 6.20 -2.57 16.32
N ASP A 107 4.93 -2.93 16.50
CA ASP A 107 4.20 -2.86 17.76
C ASP A 107 2.98 -3.77 17.69
N ASP A 108 2.89 -4.77 18.55
CA ASP A 108 1.73 -5.68 18.65
C ASP A 108 0.79 -5.33 19.81
N ALA A 109 1.00 -4.20 20.47
CA ALA A 109 0.14 -3.72 21.53
C ALA A 109 -1.31 -3.54 21.03
N GLN A 110 -2.24 -4.09 21.78
CA GLN A 110 -3.65 -4.04 21.43
C GLN A 110 -4.39 -3.02 22.31
N VAL A 111 -5.26 -2.26 21.68
CA VAL A 111 -6.17 -1.35 22.35
C VAL A 111 -7.62 -1.79 22.11
N LYS A 112 -8.50 -1.43 23.04
CA LYS A 112 -9.95 -1.69 22.87
C LYS A 112 -10.44 -1.06 21.57
N ALA A 113 -11.16 -1.82 20.76
CA ALA A 113 -11.80 -1.31 19.55
C ALA A 113 -12.69 -0.10 19.86
N ARG A 114 -12.67 0.89 18.99
CA ARG A 114 -13.53 2.06 19.11
C ARG A 114 -14.99 1.67 18.89
N THR A 115 -15.89 2.24 19.67
CA THR A 115 -17.31 2.13 19.41
C THR A 115 -17.72 3.03 18.24
N ILE A 116 -18.70 2.56 17.46
CA ILE A 116 -19.26 3.36 16.37
C ILE A 116 -20.11 4.49 16.96
N GLY A 117 -19.86 5.71 16.49
CA GLY A 117 -20.55 6.90 16.94
C GLY A 117 -20.15 7.38 18.36
N ASN A 118 -20.68 8.51 18.77
CA ASN A 118 -20.57 9.09 20.10
C ASN A 118 -21.79 9.99 20.40
N LYS A 119 -21.82 10.62 21.59
CA LYS A 119 -22.96 11.49 21.98
C LYS A 119 -23.19 12.66 21.01
N LYS A 120 -22.13 13.21 20.42
CA LYS A 120 -22.22 14.34 19.47
C LYS A 120 -22.56 13.86 18.06
N TYR A 121 -22.08 12.68 17.69
CA TYR A 121 -22.26 12.07 16.35
C TYR A 121 -22.72 10.63 16.54
N PRO A 122 -24.02 10.42 16.84
CA PRO A 122 -24.56 9.07 16.98
C PRO A 122 -24.56 8.33 15.64
N ALA A 123 -24.50 7.01 15.68
CA ALA A 123 -24.73 6.20 14.49
C ALA A 123 -26.13 6.47 13.95
N ILE A 124 -26.24 6.69 12.64
CA ILE A 124 -27.51 6.99 11.96
C ILE A 124 -28.20 5.69 11.53
N GLU A 125 -27.42 4.80 10.90
CA GLU A 125 -27.87 3.51 10.38
C GLU A 125 -26.72 2.51 10.32
N ALA A 126 -27.01 1.24 10.08
CA ALA A 126 -25.99 0.22 9.90
C ALA A 126 -25.25 0.38 8.57
N ALA A 127 -23.95 0.06 8.55
CA ALA A 127 -23.18 0.02 7.30
C ALA A 127 -23.75 -1.06 6.34
N PRO A 128 -23.71 -0.83 5.03
CA PRO A 128 -23.09 0.29 4.31
C PRO A 128 -23.98 1.54 4.22
N GLY A 129 -25.15 1.56 4.85
CA GLY A 129 -26.07 2.68 4.83
C GLY A 129 -26.96 2.74 3.59
N SER A 130 -27.91 3.66 3.59
CA SER A 130 -28.84 3.88 2.49
C SER A 130 -28.26 4.66 1.32
N TYR A 131 -27.21 5.46 1.57
CA TYR A 131 -26.57 6.28 0.53
C TYR A 131 -26.05 5.47 -0.67
N VAL A 132 -25.53 4.26 -0.45
CA VAL A 132 -25.04 3.38 -1.54
C VAL A 132 -26.13 2.92 -2.50
N LYS A 133 -27.39 3.06 -2.12
CA LYS A 133 -28.56 2.73 -2.95
C LYS A 133 -29.10 3.94 -3.71
N ALA A 134 -28.61 5.14 -3.39
CA ALA A 134 -29.03 6.36 -4.09
C ALA A 134 -28.50 6.33 -5.52
N GLN A 135 -29.39 6.43 -6.50
CA GLN A 135 -29.00 6.64 -7.89
C GLN A 135 -28.66 8.11 -8.10
N SER A 136 -27.60 8.38 -8.88
CA SER A 136 -27.32 9.74 -9.33
C SER A 136 -28.52 10.23 -10.15
N VAL A 137 -29.12 11.35 -9.75
CA VAL A 137 -30.07 12.04 -10.60
C VAL A 137 -29.30 12.50 -11.82
N GLY A 138 -29.61 11.94 -13.00
CA GLY A 138 -28.99 12.36 -14.25
C GLY A 138 -29.21 13.88 -14.38
N VAL A 139 -28.12 14.63 -14.55
CA VAL A 139 -28.19 15.99 -15.03
C VAL A 139 -28.51 15.79 -16.51
N ASP A 140 -29.75 15.95 -16.89
CA ASP A 140 -30.11 16.03 -18.30
C ASP A 140 -29.29 17.21 -18.88
N ALA A 141 -28.33 16.87 -19.72
CA ALA A 141 -27.57 17.87 -20.47
C ALA A 141 -28.54 18.50 -21.47
N GLU A 142 -28.92 19.77 -21.22
CA GLU A 142 -29.54 20.65 -22.21
C GLU A 142 -28.52 21.03 -23.28
#